data_4c74471904974f57024c4941d084d873
#
_entry.id   4c74471904974f57024c4941d084d873
#
_cell.length_a   1.000
_cell.length_b   1.000
_cell.length_c   1.000
_cell.angle_alpha   90.00
_cell.angle_beta   90.00
_cell.angle_gamma   90.00
#
_symmetry.space_group_name_H-M   'P 1'
#
loop_
_entity.id
_entity.type
_entity.pdbx_description
1 polymer ?
#
loop_
_entity_poly.entity_id
_entity_poly.type
_entity_poly.pdbx_seq_one_letter_code
_entity_poly.pdbx_strand_id
1 'polypeptide(L)'
;RYRVDHLLEEQSEEVLSTISKILDIDSKEELITKIVSNLINKQNNSGDIMIESGIIDPQTKEVGDWTNIRQFNLMFKTNIGPVDDSSSIAYLRPETAQGIFVNFQNVQATSRQKLPFGIAQIGKAFRNEITTGNFIFRTREFEQMEMEFFCKPDSTKEWLEFWCEERMKWFHSLGISKEKLRLRPHGEDELAHYSSACYDIEYKFDFGWSELEGIADRGTFDLDQHMNASNKKLTYFDQINNEHFVPAVVEASAGVDRSLLTILADAFTQEEVNGESRTVLKLSPKIAPIKVAVFPLMNKNNMPEISQKIVDDIRNSGIASFYDAGGSIGKRYRRQDEAGTPFGITVDHDTLEDNTVTLRDRDTMKQERISIDKIIDILNKKL
;
A
#
# COMPACT_ATOMS: atom_id res chain seq x y z
N ARG A 1 17.96 -1.56 -17.23
CA ARG A 1 17.40 -2.90 -17.48
C ARG A 1 15.89 -2.77 -17.62
N TYR A 2 15.32 -3.40 -18.65
CA TYR A 2 13.89 -3.33 -18.97
C TYR A 2 13.31 -4.72 -19.10
N ARG A 3 12.00 -4.87 -18.89
CA ARG A 3 11.24 -6.01 -19.38
C ARG A 3 11.08 -5.82 -20.89
N VAL A 4 11.28 -6.88 -21.65
CA VAL A 4 11.28 -6.78 -23.12
C VAL A 4 9.89 -6.44 -23.66
N ASP A 5 8.84 -6.98 -23.09
CA ASP A 5 7.46 -6.68 -23.42
C ASP A 5 7.14 -5.18 -23.24
N HIS A 6 7.38 -4.63 -22.03
CA HIS A 6 7.19 -3.19 -21.77
C HIS A 6 8.07 -2.29 -22.63
N LEU A 7 9.31 -2.71 -22.94
CA LEU A 7 10.18 -1.97 -23.81
C LEU A 7 9.61 -1.89 -25.24
N LEU A 8 8.98 -2.98 -25.71
CA LEU A 8 8.37 -3.04 -27.04
C LEU A 8 7.07 -2.23 -27.12
N GLU A 9 6.28 -2.17 -26.05
CA GLU A 9 5.08 -1.32 -25.96
C GLU A 9 5.37 0.18 -26.17
N GLU A 10 6.57 0.62 -25.77
CA GLU A 10 7.01 2.01 -25.90
C GLU A 10 7.62 2.33 -27.28
N GLN A 11 7.74 1.35 -28.21
CA GLN A 11 8.33 1.56 -29.51
C GLN A 11 7.32 2.04 -30.56
N SER A 12 7.82 2.71 -31.61
CA SER A 12 6.99 3.11 -32.74
C SER A 12 6.56 1.91 -33.59
N GLU A 13 5.46 2.06 -34.36
CA GLU A 13 5.00 1.03 -35.32
C GLU A 13 6.07 0.67 -36.35
N GLU A 14 6.91 1.61 -36.73
CA GLU A 14 8.01 1.40 -37.68
C GLU A 14 9.07 0.44 -37.11
N VAL A 15 9.47 0.65 -35.84
CA VAL A 15 10.41 -0.22 -35.14
C VAL A 15 9.80 -1.61 -34.94
N LEU A 16 8.54 -1.70 -34.52
CA LEU A 16 7.83 -2.98 -34.36
C LEU A 16 7.70 -3.73 -35.69
N SER A 17 7.45 -3.03 -36.79
CA SER A 17 7.42 -3.63 -38.12
C SER A 17 8.80 -4.14 -38.56
N THR A 18 9.87 -3.43 -38.21
CA THR A 18 11.25 -3.82 -38.55
C THR A 18 11.66 -5.10 -37.82
N ILE A 19 11.43 -5.17 -36.49
CA ILE A 19 11.75 -6.38 -35.72
C ILE A 19 10.91 -7.58 -36.15
N SER A 20 9.63 -7.35 -36.55
CA SER A 20 8.77 -8.40 -37.06
C SER A 20 9.31 -9.01 -38.35
N LYS A 21 9.82 -8.21 -39.25
CA LYS A 21 10.45 -8.68 -40.49
C LYS A 21 11.73 -9.48 -40.24
N ILE A 22 12.59 -9.02 -39.32
CA ILE A 22 13.82 -9.75 -38.94
C ILE A 22 13.49 -11.11 -38.29
N LEU A 23 12.38 -11.19 -37.56
CA LEU A 23 11.94 -12.39 -36.88
C LEU A 23 10.99 -13.27 -37.70
N ASP A 24 10.62 -12.83 -38.92
CA ASP A 24 9.69 -13.53 -39.83
C ASP A 24 8.30 -13.76 -39.22
N ILE A 25 7.70 -12.67 -38.69
CA ILE A 25 6.38 -12.68 -38.02
C ILE A 25 5.34 -12.01 -38.93
N ASP A 26 4.40 -12.77 -39.44
CA ASP A 26 3.36 -12.31 -40.38
C ASP A 26 2.06 -11.79 -39.74
N SER A 27 1.93 -11.80 -38.42
CA SER A 27 0.67 -11.50 -37.74
C SER A 27 0.70 -10.17 -37.00
N LYS A 28 -0.39 -9.39 -37.12
CA LYS A 28 -0.60 -8.16 -36.34
C LYS A 28 -1.20 -8.42 -34.95
N GLU A 29 -1.92 -9.54 -34.79
CA GLU A 29 -2.52 -9.93 -33.52
C GLU A 29 -1.44 -10.48 -32.59
N GLU A 30 -1.46 -10.02 -31.33
CA GLU A 30 -0.49 -10.39 -30.29
C GLU A 30 0.98 -10.18 -30.71
N LEU A 31 1.23 -9.14 -31.52
CA LEU A 31 2.54 -8.90 -32.13
C LEU A 31 3.67 -8.88 -31.10
N ILE A 32 3.51 -8.14 -30.02
CA ILE A 32 4.53 -8.02 -28.94
C ILE A 32 4.82 -9.38 -28.33
N THR A 33 3.78 -10.16 -28.00
CA THR A 33 3.93 -11.51 -27.44
C THR A 33 4.70 -12.42 -28.37
N LYS A 34 4.43 -12.35 -29.68
CA LYS A 34 5.15 -13.14 -30.70
C LYS A 34 6.60 -12.68 -30.87
N ILE A 35 6.88 -11.38 -30.85
CA ILE A 35 8.23 -10.84 -30.86
C ILE A 35 9.01 -11.36 -29.65
N VAL A 36 8.45 -11.23 -28.44
CA VAL A 36 9.07 -11.71 -27.20
C VAL A 36 9.39 -13.21 -27.27
N SER A 37 8.42 -14.03 -27.70
CA SER A 37 8.62 -15.48 -27.81
C SER A 37 9.73 -15.83 -28.82
N ASN A 38 9.80 -15.15 -29.96
CA ASN A 38 10.85 -15.37 -30.95
C ASN A 38 12.23 -14.89 -30.46
N LEU A 39 12.30 -13.75 -29.75
CA LEU A 39 13.53 -13.29 -29.13
C LEU A 39 14.02 -14.27 -28.06
N ILE A 40 13.13 -14.90 -27.28
CA ILE A 40 13.48 -15.94 -26.32
C ILE A 40 14.08 -17.16 -27.05
N ASN A 41 13.49 -17.59 -28.15
CA ASN A 41 14.01 -18.70 -28.97
C ASN A 41 15.38 -18.38 -29.58
N LYS A 42 15.66 -17.12 -29.90
CA LYS A 42 16.93 -16.62 -30.41
C LYS A 42 17.80 -15.95 -29.34
N GLN A 43 17.75 -16.42 -28.10
CA GLN A 43 18.33 -15.77 -26.92
C GLN A 43 19.79 -15.34 -27.12
N ASN A 44 20.63 -16.16 -27.76
CA ASN A 44 22.06 -15.88 -27.94
C ASN A 44 22.37 -14.77 -28.98
N ASN A 45 21.38 -14.32 -29.72
CA ASN A 45 21.50 -13.26 -30.74
C ASN A 45 20.41 -12.16 -30.60
N SER A 46 19.68 -12.20 -29.50
CA SER A 46 18.54 -11.30 -29.29
C SER A 46 18.96 -9.84 -29.12
N GLY A 47 20.12 -9.58 -28.52
CA GLY A 47 20.68 -8.24 -28.38
C GLY A 47 20.97 -7.59 -29.75
N ASP A 48 21.65 -8.32 -30.64
CA ASP A 48 21.97 -7.86 -31.99
C ASP A 48 20.68 -7.58 -32.80
N ILE A 49 19.68 -8.48 -32.69
CA ILE A 49 18.37 -8.28 -33.33
C ILE A 49 17.67 -7.01 -32.83
N MET A 50 17.72 -6.73 -31.55
CA MET A 50 17.11 -5.52 -30.97
C MET A 50 17.85 -4.24 -31.45
N ILE A 51 19.17 -4.28 -31.52
CA ILE A 51 19.98 -3.16 -32.05
C ILE A 51 19.69 -2.94 -33.54
N GLU A 52 19.71 -4.00 -34.35
CA GLU A 52 19.44 -3.97 -35.80
C GLU A 52 18.02 -3.45 -36.09
N SER A 53 17.07 -3.78 -35.24
CA SER A 53 15.68 -3.33 -35.34
C SER A 53 15.48 -1.86 -34.96
N GLY A 54 16.50 -1.21 -34.38
CA GLY A 54 16.43 0.19 -33.97
C GLY A 54 15.62 0.40 -32.68
N ILE A 55 15.58 -0.58 -31.79
CA ILE A 55 14.86 -0.47 -30.49
C ILE A 55 15.45 0.70 -29.68
N ILE A 56 14.60 1.67 -29.35
CA ILE A 56 14.98 2.90 -28.65
C ILE A 56 14.94 2.70 -27.14
N ASP A 57 15.98 3.15 -26.45
CA ASP A 57 15.99 3.25 -25.00
C ASP A 57 15.06 4.39 -24.54
N PRO A 58 14.03 4.10 -23.71
CA PRO A 58 13.07 5.10 -23.24
C PRO A 58 13.69 6.28 -22.49
N GLN A 59 14.86 6.09 -21.86
CA GLN A 59 15.54 7.12 -21.07
C GLN A 59 16.40 8.03 -21.94
N THR A 60 17.21 7.44 -22.83
CA THR A 60 18.14 8.22 -23.69
C THR A 60 17.51 8.73 -24.98
N LYS A 61 16.40 8.09 -25.41
CA LYS A 61 15.70 8.33 -26.67
C LYS A 61 16.55 8.02 -27.91
N GLU A 62 17.60 7.23 -27.74
CA GLU A 62 18.51 6.74 -28.80
C GLU A 62 18.40 5.22 -28.90
N VAL A 63 18.90 4.63 -30.00
CA VAL A 63 18.96 3.15 -30.10
C VAL A 63 19.84 2.63 -28.97
N GLY A 64 19.31 1.71 -28.21
CA GLY A 64 19.98 1.17 -27.04
C GLY A 64 21.12 0.21 -27.36
N ASP A 65 22.12 0.15 -26.50
CA ASP A 65 23.16 -0.89 -26.52
C ASP A 65 22.63 -2.14 -25.81
N TRP A 66 21.87 -2.97 -26.55
CA TRP A 66 21.11 -4.08 -26.01
C TRP A 66 21.96 -5.34 -25.86
N THR A 67 21.98 -5.90 -24.66
CA THR A 67 22.52 -7.24 -24.43
C THR A 67 21.49 -8.31 -24.73
N ASN A 68 21.93 -9.56 -24.92
CA ASN A 68 21.03 -10.69 -25.08
C ASN A 68 20.04 -10.79 -23.92
N ILE A 69 18.79 -11.09 -24.25
CA ILE A 69 17.74 -11.28 -23.25
C ILE A 69 18.04 -12.47 -22.33
N ARG A 70 17.62 -12.36 -21.10
CA ARG A 70 17.79 -13.39 -20.08
C ARG A 70 16.48 -13.65 -19.40
N GLN A 71 16.22 -14.89 -19.09
CA GLN A 71 15.09 -15.24 -18.24
C GLN A 71 15.27 -14.59 -16.86
N PHE A 72 14.20 -13.99 -16.41
CA PHE A 72 14.15 -13.32 -15.13
C PHE A 72 13.29 -14.13 -14.16
N ASN A 73 13.80 -14.40 -12.97
CA ASN A 73 13.05 -15.06 -11.92
C ASN A 73 12.50 -14.00 -10.94
N LEU A 74 11.19 -13.85 -10.92
CA LEU A 74 10.52 -12.91 -10.03
C LEU A 74 10.69 -13.29 -8.55
N MET A 75 10.80 -14.59 -8.23
CA MET A 75 11.01 -15.03 -6.86
C MET A 75 12.49 -15.08 -6.50
N PHE A 76 12.82 -14.61 -5.29
CA PHE A 76 14.15 -14.81 -4.73
C PHE A 76 14.38 -16.27 -4.40
N LYS A 77 15.47 -16.80 -4.91
CA LYS A 77 15.96 -18.15 -4.64
C LYS A 77 16.99 -18.09 -3.50
N THR A 78 16.91 -19.02 -2.56
CA THR A 78 17.87 -19.21 -1.48
C THR A 78 18.09 -20.69 -1.24
N ASN A 79 19.10 -21.04 -0.44
CA ASN A 79 19.35 -22.41 -0.01
C ASN A 79 19.03 -22.57 1.48
N ILE A 80 18.47 -23.71 1.87
CA ILE A 80 18.18 -24.07 3.27
C ILE A 80 19.17 -25.15 3.69
N GLY A 81 19.81 -24.94 4.85
CA GLY A 81 20.77 -25.84 5.41
C GLY A 81 22.23 -25.57 5.01
N PRO A 82 23.19 -26.38 5.49
CA PRO A 82 24.62 -26.10 5.35
C PRO A 82 25.21 -26.56 4.01
N VAL A 83 24.48 -27.34 3.21
CA VAL A 83 24.94 -27.88 1.92
C VAL A 83 24.21 -27.17 0.78
N ASP A 84 24.98 -26.70 -0.19
CA ASP A 84 24.46 -26.03 -1.39
C ASP A 84 24.24 -27.06 -2.50
N ASP A 85 23.06 -27.66 -2.53
CA ASP A 85 22.63 -28.58 -3.57
C ASP A 85 21.21 -28.24 -4.08
N SER A 86 20.78 -28.92 -5.14
CA SER A 86 19.47 -28.66 -5.75
C SER A 86 18.29 -29.01 -4.84
N SER A 87 18.48 -29.88 -3.84
CA SER A 87 17.44 -30.27 -2.88
C SER A 87 17.26 -29.24 -1.75
N SER A 88 18.26 -28.37 -1.55
CA SER A 88 18.26 -27.32 -0.54
C SER A 88 17.59 -26.02 -1.01
N ILE A 89 17.18 -25.94 -2.29
CA ILE A 89 16.61 -24.73 -2.87
C ILE A 89 15.25 -24.41 -2.26
N ALA A 90 15.10 -23.15 -1.82
CA ALA A 90 13.84 -22.57 -1.41
C ALA A 90 13.64 -21.22 -2.07
N TYR A 91 12.39 -20.75 -2.07
CA TYR A 91 12.02 -19.45 -2.59
C TYR A 91 11.39 -18.61 -1.48
N LEU A 92 11.75 -17.33 -1.42
CA LEU A 92 11.05 -16.38 -0.58
C LEU A 92 9.69 -16.09 -1.21
N ARG A 93 8.64 -16.00 -0.37
CA ARG A 93 7.28 -15.81 -0.84
C ARG A 93 7.10 -14.44 -1.53
N PRO A 94 6.48 -14.35 -2.72
CA PRO A 94 6.21 -13.09 -3.40
C PRO A 94 4.91 -12.40 -2.94
N GLU A 95 4.12 -13.10 -2.12
CA GLU A 95 2.83 -12.66 -1.55
C GLU A 95 2.54 -13.40 -0.24
N THR A 96 1.59 -12.90 0.54
CA THR A 96 1.17 -13.53 1.80
C THR A 96 -0.03 -14.46 1.63
N ALA A 97 -0.74 -14.41 0.51
CA ALA A 97 -1.97 -15.15 0.19
C ALA A 97 -1.83 -16.67 0.40
N GLN A 98 -0.74 -17.26 -0.07
CA GLN A 98 -0.56 -18.72 -0.02
C GLN A 98 -0.53 -19.27 1.41
N GLY A 99 0.01 -18.47 2.36
CA GLY A 99 -0.04 -18.81 3.78
C GLY A 99 -1.45 -18.84 4.34
N ILE A 100 -2.36 -18.02 3.80
CA ILE A 100 -3.77 -17.99 4.18
C ILE A 100 -4.48 -19.23 3.66
N PHE A 101 -4.31 -19.58 2.38
CA PHE A 101 -4.95 -20.76 1.78
C PHE A 101 -4.55 -22.07 2.47
N VAL A 102 -3.28 -22.24 2.80
CA VAL A 102 -2.77 -23.41 3.56
C VAL A 102 -3.48 -23.54 4.91
N ASN A 103 -3.82 -22.43 5.56
CA ASN A 103 -4.44 -22.40 6.87
C ASN A 103 -5.99 -22.35 6.84
N PHE A 104 -6.62 -22.31 5.68
CA PHE A 104 -8.07 -22.16 5.54
C PHE A 104 -8.86 -23.13 6.43
N GLN A 105 -8.61 -24.44 6.29
CA GLN A 105 -9.33 -25.45 7.10
C GLN A 105 -9.05 -25.34 8.59
N ASN A 106 -7.81 -25.05 8.95
CA ASN A 106 -7.43 -24.90 10.35
C ASN A 106 -8.17 -23.72 11.00
N VAL A 107 -8.20 -22.57 10.34
CA VAL A 107 -8.91 -21.38 10.81
C VAL A 107 -10.41 -21.64 10.88
N GLN A 108 -11.01 -22.19 9.81
CA GLN A 108 -12.43 -22.50 9.74
C GLN A 108 -12.86 -23.44 10.88
N ALA A 109 -12.10 -24.50 11.13
CA ALA A 109 -12.42 -25.49 12.15
C ALA A 109 -12.21 -24.97 13.58
N THR A 110 -11.10 -24.30 13.85
CA THR A 110 -10.76 -23.81 15.21
C THR A 110 -11.60 -22.61 15.62
N SER A 111 -11.89 -21.70 14.68
CA SER A 111 -12.72 -20.51 14.92
C SER A 111 -14.21 -20.75 14.69
N ARG A 112 -14.59 -21.95 14.21
CA ARG A 112 -15.98 -22.33 13.87
C ARG A 112 -16.68 -21.33 12.94
N GLN A 113 -15.92 -20.77 12.00
CA GLN A 113 -16.43 -19.76 11.09
C GLN A 113 -17.41 -20.35 10.07
N LYS A 114 -18.44 -19.58 9.76
CA LYS A 114 -19.38 -19.84 8.66
C LYS A 114 -19.10 -18.86 7.54
N LEU A 115 -19.31 -19.31 6.30
CA LEU A 115 -19.23 -18.41 5.14
C LEU A 115 -20.35 -17.35 5.18
N PRO A 116 -20.04 -16.09 4.78
CA PRO A 116 -18.74 -15.63 4.35
C PRO A 116 -17.84 -15.23 5.54
N PHE A 117 -16.52 -15.38 5.39
CA PHE A 117 -15.54 -14.87 6.36
C PHE A 117 -14.20 -14.60 5.68
N GLY A 118 -13.41 -13.67 6.24
CA GLY A 118 -12.08 -13.35 5.74
C GLY A 118 -10.97 -13.83 6.68
N ILE A 119 -9.82 -14.14 6.12
CA ILE A 119 -8.57 -14.34 6.83
C ILE A 119 -7.60 -13.29 6.32
N ALA A 120 -7.04 -12.48 7.20
CA ALA A 120 -6.10 -11.43 6.84
C ALA A 120 -4.72 -11.69 7.46
N GLN A 121 -3.69 -11.27 6.76
CA GLN A 121 -2.30 -11.34 7.21
C GLN A 121 -1.58 -10.04 6.85
N ILE A 122 -0.73 -9.56 7.75
CA ILE A 122 0.29 -8.55 7.46
C ILE A 122 1.64 -9.24 7.63
N GLY A 123 2.49 -9.13 6.61
CA GLY A 123 3.79 -9.80 6.64
C GLY A 123 4.70 -9.42 5.49
N LYS A 124 5.95 -9.86 5.58
CA LYS A 124 6.94 -9.64 4.52
C LYS A 124 6.62 -10.44 3.27
N ALA A 125 6.73 -9.77 2.13
CA ALA A 125 6.74 -10.36 0.81
C ALA A 125 8.00 -9.90 0.05
N PHE A 126 8.43 -10.70 -0.92
CA PHE A 126 9.71 -10.52 -1.61
C PHE A 126 9.51 -10.69 -3.11
N ARG A 127 9.79 -9.65 -3.88
CA ARG A 127 9.76 -9.71 -5.35
C ARG A 127 11.10 -9.25 -5.88
N ASN A 128 11.72 -10.09 -6.70
CA ASN A 128 13.02 -9.77 -7.30
C ASN A 128 12.83 -8.77 -8.45
N GLU A 129 12.42 -7.56 -8.11
CA GLU A 129 12.17 -6.48 -9.07
C GLU A 129 13.41 -6.18 -9.90
N ILE A 130 13.24 -6.06 -11.22
CA ILE A 130 14.31 -5.67 -12.14
C ILE A 130 14.81 -4.28 -11.75
N THR A 131 13.88 -3.33 -11.60
CA THR A 131 14.15 -1.95 -11.21
C THR A 131 13.29 -1.59 -10.01
N THR A 132 13.94 -1.19 -8.92
CA THR A 132 13.29 -0.53 -7.79
C THR A 132 13.16 0.96 -8.08
N GLY A 133 12.19 1.64 -7.46
CA GLY A 133 12.03 3.07 -7.73
C GLY A 133 11.01 3.75 -6.82
N ASN A 134 10.99 5.08 -6.90
CA ASN A 134 10.08 5.94 -6.17
C ASN A 134 10.11 5.68 -4.66
N PHE A 135 11.33 5.66 -4.09
CA PHE A 135 11.60 5.43 -2.67
C PHE A 135 11.00 4.07 -2.22
N ILE A 136 10.04 4.06 -1.26
CA ILE A 136 9.42 2.83 -0.75
C ILE A 136 8.21 2.36 -1.58
N PHE A 137 7.93 3.00 -2.73
CA PHE A 137 6.83 2.61 -3.60
C PHE A 137 7.07 1.23 -4.26
N ARG A 138 8.31 0.98 -4.72
CA ARG A 138 8.71 -0.29 -5.35
C ARG A 138 10.06 -0.74 -4.82
N THR A 139 10.01 -1.70 -3.90
CA THR A 139 11.17 -2.32 -3.25
C THR A 139 11.17 -3.84 -3.47
N ARG A 140 12.29 -4.49 -3.23
CA ARG A 140 12.40 -5.96 -3.37
C ARG A 140 11.91 -6.72 -2.14
N GLU A 141 11.94 -6.09 -0.98
CA GLU A 141 11.36 -6.55 0.27
C GLU A 141 10.37 -5.49 0.74
N PHE A 142 9.14 -5.87 1.04
CA PHE A 142 8.07 -4.97 1.47
C PHE A 142 7.14 -5.68 2.43
N GLU A 143 6.34 -4.92 3.17
CA GLU A 143 5.23 -5.44 3.93
C GLU A 143 3.94 -5.37 3.12
N GLN A 144 3.25 -6.51 3.06
CA GLN A 144 1.96 -6.65 2.41
C GLN A 144 0.90 -6.91 3.48
N MET A 145 -0.24 -6.24 3.36
CA MET A 145 -1.47 -6.54 4.07
C MET A 145 -2.46 -7.12 3.07
N GLU A 146 -2.89 -8.33 3.34
CA GLU A 146 -3.66 -9.13 2.40
C GLU A 146 -4.78 -9.84 3.13
N MET A 147 -5.96 -9.85 2.53
CA MET A 147 -7.15 -10.52 3.04
C MET A 147 -7.73 -11.39 1.95
N GLU A 148 -7.95 -12.66 2.27
CA GLU A 148 -8.69 -13.62 1.47
C GLU A 148 -10.09 -13.78 2.07
N PHE A 149 -11.09 -13.31 1.36
CA PHE A 149 -12.49 -13.37 1.77
C PHE A 149 -13.19 -14.54 1.10
N PHE A 150 -13.48 -15.56 1.88
CA PHE A 150 -14.11 -16.80 1.44
C PHE A 150 -15.62 -16.64 1.42
N CYS A 151 -16.25 -16.94 0.28
CA CYS A 151 -17.68 -16.80 0.07
C CYS A 151 -18.25 -17.97 -0.80
N LYS A 152 -19.55 -17.94 -1.06
CA LYS A 152 -20.15 -18.86 -2.02
C LYS A 152 -19.74 -18.47 -3.46
N PRO A 153 -19.48 -19.45 -4.35
CA PRO A 153 -19.03 -19.16 -5.72
C PRO A 153 -19.98 -18.27 -6.55
N ASP A 154 -21.27 -18.32 -6.27
CA ASP A 154 -22.29 -17.52 -6.96
C ASP A 154 -22.44 -16.08 -6.42
N SER A 155 -21.72 -15.75 -5.36
CA SER A 155 -21.78 -14.44 -4.68
C SER A 155 -20.51 -13.59 -4.84
N THR A 156 -19.52 -14.04 -5.61
CA THR A 156 -18.21 -13.33 -5.73
C THR A 156 -18.35 -11.92 -6.24
N LYS A 157 -19.22 -11.71 -7.25
CA LYS A 157 -19.43 -10.38 -7.83
C LYS A 157 -19.92 -9.35 -6.79
N GLU A 158 -20.92 -9.74 -5.97
CA GLU A 158 -21.47 -8.87 -4.93
C GLU A 158 -20.41 -8.53 -3.88
N TRP A 159 -19.60 -9.52 -3.50
CA TRP A 159 -18.52 -9.33 -2.53
C TRP A 159 -17.36 -8.52 -3.10
N LEU A 160 -17.05 -8.68 -4.38
CA LEU A 160 -16.05 -7.85 -5.06
C LEU A 160 -16.46 -6.37 -5.05
N GLU A 161 -17.70 -6.07 -5.45
CA GLU A 161 -18.25 -4.71 -5.41
C GLU A 161 -18.25 -4.14 -3.99
N PHE A 162 -18.69 -4.93 -3.01
CA PHE A 162 -18.67 -4.55 -1.58
C PHE A 162 -17.26 -4.19 -1.11
N TRP A 163 -16.26 -5.04 -1.40
CA TRP A 163 -14.89 -4.78 -0.96
C TRP A 163 -14.26 -3.60 -1.69
N CYS A 164 -14.55 -3.37 -2.95
CA CYS A 164 -14.14 -2.16 -3.65
C CYS A 164 -14.63 -0.89 -2.93
N GLU A 165 -15.89 -0.85 -2.54
CA GLU A 165 -16.45 0.29 -1.80
C GLU A 165 -15.85 0.45 -0.40
N GLU A 166 -15.75 -0.64 0.36
CA GLU A 166 -15.25 -0.60 1.75
C GLU A 166 -13.75 -0.22 1.79
N ARG A 167 -12.96 -0.71 0.85
CA ARG A 167 -11.53 -0.34 0.78
C ARG A 167 -11.34 1.12 0.37
N MET A 168 -12.13 1.63 -0.58
CA MET A 168 -12.15 3.06 -0.91
C MET A 168 -12.54 3.92 0.32
N LYS A 169 -13.59 3.53 1.06
CA LYS A 169 -13.99 4.21 2.30
C LYS A 169 -12.87 4.19 3.34
N TRP A 170 -12.16 3.06 3.45
CA TRP A 170 -11.04 2.93 4.37
C TRP A 170 -9.92 3.93 4.05
N PHE A 171 -9.45 4.03 2.80
CA PHE A 171 -8.43 5.00 2.41
C PHE A 171 -8.89 6.45 2.70
N HIS A 172 -10.14 6.78 2.42
CA HIS A 172 -10.68 8.09 2.78
C HIS A 172 -10.70 8.32 4.29
N SER A 173 -10.97 7.29 5.09
CA SER A 173 -10.98 7.40 6.56
C SER A 173 -9.60 7.67 7.15
N LEU A 174 -8.53 7.34 6.41
CA LEU A 174 -7.14 7.70 6.75
C LEU A 174 -6.79 9.16 6.44
N GLY A 175 -7.71 9.88 5.77
CA GLY A 175 -7.54 11.29 5.42
C GLY A 175 -7.04 11.52 3.99
N ILE A 176 -6.93 10.49 3.16
CA ILE A 176 -6.50 10.63 1.77
C ILE A 176 -7.59 11.33 0.94
N SER A 177 -7.18 12.32 0.15
CA SER A 177 -8.05 13.17 -0.65
C SER A 177 -8.84 12.37 -1.70
N LYS A 178 -10.15 12.64 -1.80
CA LYS A 178 -11.04 11.93 -2.73
C LYS A 178 -10.64 12.15 -4.19
N GLU A 179 -10.17 13.34 -4.51
CA GLU A 179 -9.78 13.75 -5.86
C GLU A 179 -8.49 13.07 -6.34
N LYS A 180 -7.74 12.48 -5.41
CA LYS A 180 -6.49 11.76 -5.69
C LYS A 180 -6.63 10.25 -5.64
N LEU A 181 -7.83 9.72 -5.41
CA LEU A 181 -8.12 8.27 -5.44
C LEU A 181 -9.09 7.95 -6.58
N ARG A 182 -8.87 6.82 -7.21
CA ARG A 182 -9.84 6.25 -8.16
C ARG A 182 -9.86 4.73 -8.09
N LEU A 183 -10.98 4.14 -8.47
CA LEU A 183 -11.12 2.72 -8.73
C LEU A 183 -10.97 2.50 -10.23
N ARG A 184 -10.01 1.63 -10.65
CA ARG A 184 -9.75 1.30 -12.04
C ARG A 184 -10.01 -0.19 -12.28
N PRO A 185 -10.97 -0.56 -13.14
CA PRO A 185 -11.13 -1.95 -13.56
C PRO A 185 -9.97 -2.37 -14.48
N HIS A 186 -9.53 -3.62 -14.39
CA HIS A 186 -8.63 -4.24 -15.34
C HIS A 186 -9.34 -4.61 -16.62
N GLY A 187 -8.67 -4.43 -17.76
CA GLY A 187 -9.11 -5.00 -19.05
C GLY A 187 -8.90 -6.52 -19.07
N GLU A 188 -9.52 -7.19 -20.03
CA GLU A 188 -9.42 -8.66 -20.17
C GLU A 188 -7.97 -9.14 -20.38
N ASP A 189 -7.15 -8.33 -21.03
CA ASP A 189 -5.72 -8.57 -21.29
C ASP A 189 -4.80 -8.32 -20.09
N GLU A 190 -5.30 -7.60 -19.08
CA GLU A 190 -4.57 -7.32 -17.84
C GLU A 190 -4.85 -8.34 -16.72
N LEU A 191 -5.94 -9.14 -16.85
CA LEU A 191 -6.34 -10.07 -15.81
C LEU A 191 -5.30 -11.18 -15.61
N ALA A 192 -4.98 -11.44 -14.34
CA ALA A 192 -4.20 -12.61 -13.99
C ALA A 192 -5.00 -13.90 -14.33
N HIS A 193 -4.28 -14.97 -14.68
CA HIS A 193 -4.87 -16.25 -15.11
C HIS A 193 -5.81 -16.92 -14.08
N TYR A 194 -5.77 -16.47 -12.84
CA TYR A 194 -6.60 -16.95 -11.72
C TYR A 194 -7.79 -16.03 -11.42
N SER A 195 -7.90 -14.88 -12.08
CA SER A 195 -8.89 -13.85 -11.73
C SER A 195 -9.93 -13.71 -12.84
N SER A 196 -11.21 -13.67 -12.44
CA SER A 196 -12.33 -13.39 -13.34
C SER A 196 -12.65 -11.89 -13.46
N ALA A 197 -12.27 -11.09 -12.45
CA ALA A 197 -12.37 -9.65 -12.43
C ALA A 197 -11.35 -9.09 -11.41
N CYS A 198 -10.78 -7.94 -11.73
CA CYS A 198 -9.83 -7.23 -10.85
C CYS A 198 -10.04 -5.73 -10.95
N TYR A 199 -9.87 -5.05 -9.82
CA TYR A 199 -9.88 -3.60 -9.71
C TYR A 199 -8.66 -3.14 -8.93
N ASP A 200 -8.04 -2.03 -9.38
CA ASP A 200 -7.04 -1.32 -8.59
C ASP A 200 -7.65 -0.10 -7.93
N ILE A 201 -7.33 0.10 -6.66
CA ILE A 201 -7.42 1.42 -6.05
C ILE A 201 -6.11 2.12 -6.36
N GLU A 202 -6.17 3.21 -7.13
CA GLU A 202 -5.01 3.99 -7.53
C GLU A 202 -5.00 5.35 -6.84
N TYR A 203 -3.78 5.83 -6.54
CA TYR A 203 -3.53 7.19 -6.06
C TYR A 203 -2.75 7.99 -7.08
N LYS A 204 -3.06 9.29 -7.19
CA LYS A 204 -2.40 10.25 -8.07
C LYS A 204 -1.16 10.81 -7.39
N PHE A 205 -0.02 10.12 -7.58
CA PHE A 205 1.31 10.61 -7.19
C PHE A 205 1.81 11.68 -8.16
N ASP A 206 2.92 12.35 -7.83
CA ASP A 206 3.59 13.28 -8.72
C ASP A 206 4.14 12.60 -9.99
N PHE A 207 4.44 11.29 -9.89
CA PHE A 207 4.87 10.46 -11.03
C PHE A 207 3.70 9.77 -11.77
N GLY A 208 2.45 10.13 -11.47
CA GLY A 208 1.25 9.64 -12.14
C GLY A 208 0.36 8.74 -11.27
N TRP A 209 -0.74 8.29 -11.88
CA TRP A 209 -1.64 7.32 -11.24
C TRP A 209 -0.92 5.99 -11.05
N SER A 210 -1.00 5.46 -9.85
CA SER A 210 -0.34 4.19 -9.52
C SER A 210 -1.12 3.43 -8.44
N GLU A 211 -1.08 2.11 -8.57
CA GLU A 211 -1.76 1.16 -7.72
C GLU A 211 -1.34 1.25 -6.25
N LEU A 212 -2.33 1.29 -5.37
CA LEU A 212 -2.18 1.12 -3.91
C LEU A 212 -2.63 -0.25 -3.45
N GLU A 213 -3.75 -0.74 -4.00
CA GLU A 213 -4.40 -1.97 -3.59
C GLU A 213 -5.07 -2.62 -4.79
N GLY A 214 -4.84 -3.92 -4.98
CA GLY A 214 -5.59 -4.76 -5.91
C GLY A 214 -6.74 -5.46 -5.20
N ILE A 215 -7.92 -5.51 -5.85
CA ILE A 215 -9.08 -6.24 -5.36
C ILE A 215 -9.54 -7.17 -6.47
N ALA A 216 -9.46 -8.48 -6.24
CA ALA A 216 -9.63 -9.48 -7.27
C ALA A 216 -10.63 -10.58 -6.89
N ASP A 217 -11.45 -10.99 -7.84
CA ASP A 217 -12.19 -12.24 -7.76
C ASP A 217 -11.28 -13.37 -8.25
N ARG A 218 -10.75 -14.16 -7.32
CA ARG A 218 -9.86 -15.31 -7.56
C ARG A 218 -10.65 -16.62 -7.81
N GLY A 219 -11.98 -16.59 -7.69
CA GLY A 219 -12.82 -17.78 -7.80
C GLY A 219 -12.38 -18.88 -6.84
N THR A 220 -12.39 -20.12 -7.28
CA THR A 220 -11.94 -21.28 -6.51
C THR A 220 -10.50 -21.69 -6.81
N PHE A 221 -9.80 -20.95 -7.67
CA PHE A 221 -8.52 -21.34 -8.27
C PHE A 221 -7.48 -21.80 -7.25
N ASP A 222 -7.20 -20.98 -6.23
CA ASP A 222 -6.14 -21.29 -5.28
C ASP A 222 -6.45 -22.54 -4.44
N LEU A 223 -7.67 -22.66 -3.94
CA LEU A 223 -8.09 -23.84 -3.17
C LEU A 223 -8.05 -25.10 -4.03
N ASP A 224 -8.46 -25.01 -5.30
CA ASP A 224 -8.39 -26.11 -6.25
C ASP A 224 -6.93 -26.53 -6.50
N GLN A 225 -6.01 -25.58 -6.70
CA GLN A 225 -4.58 -25.87 -6.87
C GLN A 225 -3.98 -26.54 -5.63
N HIS A 226 -4.29 -26.04 -4.45
CA HIS A 226 -3.86 -26.64 -3.19
C HIS A 226 -4.43 -28.04 -2.96
N MET A 227 -5.68 -28.27 -3.32
CA MET A 227 -6.29 -29.61 -3.27
C MET A 227 -5.61 -30.58 -4.22
N ASN A 228 -5.39 -30.14 -5.47
CA ASN A 228 -4.74 -30.97 -6.51
C ASN A 228 -3.31 -31.35 -6.13
N ALA A 229 -2.54 -30.40 -5.57
CA ALA A 229 -1.16 -30.66 -5.20
C ALA A 229 -1.01 -31.50 -3.90
N SER A 230 -1.91 -31.31 -2.93
CA SER A 230 -1.80 -31.95 -1.62
C SER A 230 -2.66 -33.21 -1.46
N ASN A 231 -3.58 -33.48 -2.36
CA ASN A 231 -4.65 -34.48 -2.25
C ASN A 231 -5.52 -34.32 -0.97
N LYS A 232 -5.57 -33.08 -0.38
CA LYS A 232 -6.41 -32.75 0.77
C LYS A 232 -7.62 -31.96 0.31
N LYS A 233 -8.79 -32.27 0.83
CA LYS A 233 -10.03 -31.53 0.54
C LYS A 233 -10.03 -30.19 1.28
N LEU A 234 -10.18 -29.09 0.56
CA LEU A 234 -10.37 -27.72 1.11
C LEU A 234 -11.80 -27.25 0.82
N THR A 235 -12.77 -28.09 1.17
CA THR A 235 -14.21 -27.82 0.95
C THR A 235 -14.86 -27.28 2.21
N TYR A 236 -15.89 -26.49 2.03
CA TYR A 236 -16.83 -26.06 3.06
C TYR A 236 -18.08 -26.93 3.05
N PHE A 237 -18.60 -27.28 4.24
CA PHE A 237 -19.87 -27.96 4.39
C PHE A 237 -20.95 -26.96 4.79
N ASP A 238 -21.90 -26.71 3.88
CA ASP A 238 -23.09 -25.91 4.17
C ASP A 238 -24.14 -26.79 4.88
N GLN A 239 -24.28 -26.60 6.18
CA GLN A 239 -25.23 -27.35 7.00
C GLN A 239 -26.71 -27.07 6.65
N ILE A 240 -26.99 -25.90 6.07
CA ILE A 240 -28.36 -25.48 5.74
C ILE A 240 -28.84 -26.24 4.50
N ASN A 241 -27.97 -26.29 3.47
CA ASN A 241 -28.29 -26.93 2.19
C ASN A 241 -27.82 -28.40 2.13
N ASN A 242 -27.11 -28.87 3.16
CA ASN A 242 -26.52 -30.21 3.22
C ASN A 242 -25.63 -30.53 2.02
N GLU A 243 -24.77 -29.59 1.65
CA GLU A 243 -23.89 -29.70 0.48
C GLU A 243 -22.45 -29.35 0.80
N HIS A 244 -21.51 -29.94 0.02
CA HIS A 244 -20.09 -29.59 0.04
C HIS A 244 -19.73 -28.84 -1.23
N PHE A 245 -19.01 -27.73 -1.09
CA PHE A 245 -18.45 -27.00 -2.21
C PHE A 245 -17.10 -26.40 -1.87
N VAL A 246 -16.32 -26.03 -2.89
CA VAL A 246 -15.09 -25.25 -2.73
C VAL A 246 -15.50 -23.79 -2.64
N PRO A 247 -15.13 -23.07 -1.56
CA PRO A 247 -15.41 -21.63 -1.48
C PRO A 247 -14.68 -20.87 -2.58
N ALA A 248 -15.32 -19.83 -3.09
CA ALA A 248 -14.65 -18.84 -3.89
C ALA A 248 -14.00 -17.77 -2.98
N VAL A 249 -13.04 -17.05 -3.55
CA VAL A 249 -12.21 -16.09 -2.82
C VAL A 249 -12.28 -14.73 -3.50
N VAL A 250 -12.53 -13.70 -2.71
CA VAL A 250 -12.30 -12.30 -3.10
C VAL A 250 -11.12 -11.79 -2.29
N GLU A 251 -10.05 -11.41 -2.98
CA GLU A 251 -8.83 -10.89 -2.40
C GLU A 251 -8.87 -9.37 -2.30
N ALA A 252 -8.32 -8.82 -1.22
CA ALA A 252 -7.92 -7.42 -1.10
C ALA A 252 -6.47 -7.37 -0.64
N SER A 253 -5.58 -6.84 -1.49
CA SER A 253 -4.13 -6.89 -1.29
C SER A 253 -3.49 -5.51 -1.47
N ALA A 254 -2.89 -4.98 -0.40
CA ALA A 254 -2.24 -3.68 -0.39
C ALA A 254 -0.82 -3.72 0.20
N GLY A 255 0.06 -2.87 -0.34
CA GLY A 255 1.39 -2.64 0.24
C GLY A 255 1.32 -1.69 1.43
N VAL A 256 1.82 -2.10 2.59
CA VAL A 256 1.90 -1.24 3.79
C VAL A 256 2.80 -0.04 3.52
N ASP A 257 3.98 -0.27 2.91
CA ASP A 257 4.95 0.77 2.58
C ASP A 257 4.36 1.79 1.58
N ARG A 258 3.61 1.33 0.56
CA ARG A 258 2.89 2.21 -0.38
C ARG A 258 1.82 3.04 0.31
N SER A 259 1.04 2.42 1.21
CA SER A 259 0.02 3.12 1.99
C SER A 259 0.62 4.20 2.89
N LEU A 260 1.75 3.91 3.54
CA LEU A 260 2.50 4.89 4.34
C LEU A 260 2.98 6.06 3.46
N LEU A 261 3.61 5.76 2.31
CA LEU A 261 4.08 6.78 1.37
C LEU A 261 2.93 7.67 0.92
N THR A 262 1.78 7.07 0.57
CA THR A 262 0.59 7.79 0.12
C THR A 262 0.05 8.73 1.19
N ILE A 263 -0.07 8.25 2.43
CA ILE A 263 -0.52 9.06 3.56
C ILE A 263 0.39 10.26 3.77
N LEU A 264 1.71 10.07 3.72
CA LEU A 264 2.68 11.15 3.89
C LEU A 264 2.65 12.14 2.71
N ALA A 265 2.58 11.63 1.48
CA ALA A 265 2.51 12.46 0.26
C ALA A 265 1.22 13.29 0.18
N ASP A 266 0.09 12.71 0.59
CA ASP A 266 -1.19 13.42 0.59
C ASP A 266 -1.28 14.47 1.70
N ALA A 267 -0.75 14.15 2.88
CA ALA A 267 -0.77 15.05 4.04
C ALA A 267 0.26 16.20 3.95
N PHE A 268 1.33 16.04 3.15
CA PHE A 268 2.35 17.08 3.00
C PHE A 268 1.80 18.33 2.31
N THR A 269 1.92 19.47 2.98
CA THR A 269 1.41 20.74 2.48
C THR A 269 2.40 21.87 2.76
N GLN A 270 2.63 22.70 1.76
CA GLN A 270 3.32 23.99 1.92
C GLN A 270 2.31 25.10 1.67
N GLU A 271 2.17 26.00 2.62
CA GLU A 271 1.24 27.13 2.54
C GLU A 271 1.91 28.42 3.00
N GLU A 272 1.37 29.56 2.61
CA GLU A 272 1.84 30.86 3.04
C GLU A 272 0.91 31.40 4.14
N VAL A 273 1.48 31.81 5.28
CA VAL A 273 0.76 32.36 6.41
C VAL A 273 1.43 33.66 6.83
N ASN A 274 0.74 34.78 6.69
CA ASN A 274 1.25 36.13 7.02
C ASN A 274 2.59 36.47 6.33
N GLY A 275 2.81 36.01 5.10
CA GLY A 275 4.03 36.25 4.32
C GLY A 275 5.20 35.31 4.67
N GLU A 276 4.98 34.30 5.51
CA GLU A 276 5.96 33.28 5.84
C GLU A 276 5.53 31.90 5.34
N SER A 277 6.47 31.12 4.80
CA SER A 277 6.23 29.74 4.42
C SER A 277 5.98 28.86 5.65
N ARG A 278 4.90 28.07 5.59
CA ARG A 278 4.55 27.08 6.60
C ARG A 278 4.49 25.69 5.96
N THR A 279 5.35 24.80 6.43
CA THR A 279 5.28 23.37 6.09
C THR A 279 4.42 22.66 7.13
N VAL A 280 3.46 21.86 6.66
CA VAL A 280 2.52 21.13 7.52
C VAL A 280 2.33 19.72 6.98
N LEU A 281 2.36 18.75 7.88
CA LEU A 281 1.92 17.39 7.59
C LEU A 281 0.47 17.23 8.10
N LYS A 282 -0.51 17.37 7.19
CA LYS A 282 -1.95 17.34 7.53
C LYS A 282 -2.48 15.91 7.73
N LEU A 283 -1.82 15.14 8.60
CA LEU A 283 -2.30 13.80 8.96
C LEU A 283 -3.69 13.86 9.60
N SER A 284 -4.56 12.92 9.21
CA SER A 284 -5.83 12.72 9.91
C SER A 284 -5.60 12.51 11.41
N PRO A 285 -6.39 13.13 12.30
CA PRO A 285 -6.26 12.91 13.74
C PRO A 285 -6.30 11.43 14.13
N LYS A 286 -7.01 10.59 13.37
CA LYS A 286 -7.09 9.13 13.62
C LYS A 286 -5.74 8.42 13.52
N ILE A 287 -4.87 8.85 12.59
CA ILE A 287 -3.60 8.17 12.31
C ILE A 287 -2.36 8.94 12.76
N ALA A 288 -2.49 10.22 13.12
CA ALA A 288 -1.37 11.02 13.63
C ALA A 288 -0.69 10.32 14.81
N PRO A 289 0.65 10.10 14.79
CA PRO A 289 1.34 9.37 15.86
C PRO A 289 1.23 10.07 17.22
N ILE A 290 1.31 11.39 17.21
CA ILE A 290 1.08 12.25 18.38
C ILE A 290 -0.24 12.99 18.13
N LYS A 291 -1.17 12.88 19.07
CA LYS A 291 -2.51 13.48 18.95
C LYS A 291 -2.53 14.93 19.43
N VAL A 292 -1.75 15.23 20.45
CA VAL A 292 -1.69 16.55 21.06
C VAL A 292 -0.32 16.84 21.63
N ALA A 293 0.16 18.07 21.45
CA ALA A 293 1.38 18.55 22.10
C ALA A 293 1.05 19.63 23.14
N VAL A 294 1.75 19.64 24.26
CA VAL A 294 1.53 20.58 25.37
C VAL A 294 2.80 21.40 25.60
N PHE A 295 2.61 22.71 25.70
CA PHE A 295 3.69 23.67 25.78
C PHE A 295 3.49 24.61 26.97
N PRO A 296 4.45 24.77 27.89
CA PRO A 296 4.46 25.91 28.78
C PRO A 296 4.81 27.17 27.99
N LEU A 297 4.10 28.28 28.12
CA LEU A 297 4.46 29.52 27.44
C LEU A 297 5.87 29.95 27.82
N MET A 298 6.23 29.79 29.09
CA MET A 298 7.55 30.05 29.67
C MET A 298 8.03 28.94 30.60
N ASN A 299 9.34 28.77 30.71
CA ASN A 299 9.96 27.81 31.64
C ASN A 299 10.09 28.37 33.07
N LYS A 300 9.02 28.98 33.60
CA LYS A 300 8.94 29.54 34.96
C LYS A 300 7.48 29.61 35.42
N ASN A 301 7.28 30.04 36.66
CA ASN A 301 5.97 30.27 37.27
C ASN A 301 5.07 29.03 37.27
N ASN A 302 5.64 27.86 37.57
CA ASN A 302 4.90 26.58 37.64
C ASN A 302 4.20 26.16 36.31
N MET A 303 4.44 26.85 35.17
CA MET A 303 3.87 26.47 33.89
C MET A 303 4.42 25.14 33.36
N PRO A 304 5.71 24.80 33.46
CA PRO A 304 6.25 23.51 33.09
C PRO A 304 5.61 22.35 33.86
N GLU A 305 5.42 22.49 35.15
CA GLU A 305 4.85 21.48 36.04
C GLU A 305 3.37 21.21 35.69
N ILE A 306 2.60 22.29 35.48
CA ILE A 306 1.20 22.17 35.00
C ILE A 306 1.15 21.50 33.64
N SER A 307 2.02 21.91 32.70
CA SER A 307 2.06 21.30 31.34
C SER A 307 2.42 19.83 31.43
N GLN A 308 3.38 19.43 32.25
CA GLN A 308 3.74 18.02 32.43
C GLN A 308 2.58 17.21 33.02
N LYS A 309 1.91 17.77 34.04
CA LYS A 309 0.70 17.12 34.60
C LYS A 309 -0.38 16.90 33.56
N ILE A 310 -0.66 17.90 32.71
CA ILE A 310 -1.62 17.77 31.60
C ILE A 310 -1.20 16.64 30.63
N VAL A 311 0.09 16.58 30.27
CA VAL A 311 0.62 15.49 29.42
C VAL A 311 0.41 14.13 30.06
N ASP A 312 0.67 13.99 31.35
CA ASP A 312 0.53 12.73 32.08
C ASP A 312 -0.95 12.32 32.18
N ASP A 313 -1.85 13.27 32.46
CA ASP A 313 -3.30 13.03 32.50
C ASP A 313 -3.83 12.57 31.12
N ILE A 314 -3.37 13.22 30.03
CA ILE A 314 -3.73 12.83 28.65
C ILE A 314 -3.20 11.44 28.32
N ARG A 315 -1.96 11.10 28.65
CA ARG A 315 -1.36 9.77 28.45
C ARG A 315 -2.10 8.70 29.24
N ASN A 316 -2.45 8.98 30.47
CA ASN A 316 -3.22 8.06 31.31
C ASN A 316 -4.62 7.76 30.76
N SER A 317 -5.17 8.67 29.94
CA SER A 317 -6.42 8.43 29.20
C SER A 317 -6.25 7.63 27.90
N GLY A 318 -5.00 7.23 27.57
CA GLY A 318 -4.69 6.46 26.34
C GLY A 318 -4.42 7.32 25.10
N ILE A 319 -4.37 8.66 25.22
CA ILE A 319 -4.11 9.57 24.11
C ILE A 319 -2.61 9.87 24.03
N ALA A 320 -2.00 9.60 22.86
CA ALA A 320 -0.59 9.89 22.62
C ALA A 320 -0.33 11.39 22.64
N SER A 321 0.53 11.84 23.56
CA SER A 321 0.84 13.25 23.75
C SER A 321 2.34 13.52 23.85
N PHE A 322 2.74 14.76 23.51
CA PHE A 322 4.11 15.22 23.49
C PHE A 322 4.27 16.49 24.35
N TYR A 323 5.37 16.59 25.10
CA TYR A 323 5.75 17.78 25.83
C TYR A 323 6.92 18.48 25.16
N ASP A 324 6.84 19.79 24.96
CA ASP A 324 7.94 20.58 24.44
C ASP A 324 8.06 21.94 25.14
N ALA A 325 9.23 22.23 25.72
CA ALA A 325 9.56 23.48 26.37
C ALA A 325 10.74 24.22 25.70
N GLY A 326 11.23 23.70 24.55
CA GLY A 326 12.44 24.19 23.87
C GLY A 326 12.18 25.33 22.89
N GLY A 327 12.87 26.47 23.04
CA GLY A 327 12.75 27.63 22.16
C GLY A 327 11.48 28.45 22.35
N SER A 328 11.12 29.30 21.37
CA SER A 328 9.90 30.11 21.43
C SER A 328 8.65 29.28 21.15
N ILE A 329 7.50 29.72 21.65
CA ILE A 329 6.21 29.07 21.48
C ILE A 329 5.88 28.87 19.99
N GLY A 330 6.13 29.86 19.14
CA GLY A 330 5.92 29.76 17.69
C GLY A 330 6.74 28.64 17.05
N LYS A 331 8.02 28.48 17.45
CA LYS A 331 8.86 27.38 16.95
C LYS A 331 8.37 26.00 17.39
N ARG A 332 7.80 25.87 18.60
CA ARG A 332 7.20 24.62 19.09
C ARG A 332 5.99 24.23 18.27
N TYR A 333 5.10 25.18 17.98
CA TYR A 333 3.96 24.95 17.10
C TYR A 333 4.41 24.52 15.69
N ARG A 334 5.41 25.19 15.09
CA ARG A 334 5.94 24.83 13.77
C ARG A 334 6.48 23.41 13.73
N ARG A 335 7.26 22.98 14.74
CA ARG A 335 7.75 21.59 14.82
C ARG A 335 6.61 20.57 14.86
N GLN A 336 5.52 20.89 15.56
CA GLN A 336 4.38 19.98 15.64
C GLN A 336 3.50 20.02 14.39
N ASP A 337 3.41 21.16 13.72
CA ASP A 337 2.79 21.26 12.41
C ASP A 337 3.53 20.37 11.40
N GLU A 338 4.87 20.41 11.38
CA GLU A 338 5.73 19.58 10.53
C GLU A 338 5.68 18.08 10.92
N ALA A 339 5.52 17.75 12.20
CA ALA A 339 5.39 16.38 12.69
C ALA A 339 3.98 15.79 12.49
N GLY A 340 3.01 16.60 12.08
CA GLY A 340 1.64 16.16 11.83
C GLY A 340 0.75 16.06 13.07
N THR A 341 1.14 16.67 14.19
CA THR A 341 0.33 16.69 15.43
C THR A 341 -0.90 17.58 15.26
N PRO A 342 -2.14 17.05 15.36
CA PRO A 342 -3.35 17.81 15.02
C PRO A 342 -3.70 18.90 16.05
N PHE A 343 -3.33 18.73 17.32
CA PHE A 343 -3.71 19.67 18.37
C PHE A 343 -2.50 20.15 19.20
N GLY A 344 -2.52 21.42 19.59
CA GLY A 344 -1.52 21.98 20.48
C GLY A 344 -2.19 22.68 21.67
N ILE A 345 -1.68 22.43 22.88
CA ILE A 345 -2.15 23.07 24.11
C ILE A 345 -1.05 23.97 24.64
N THR A 346 -1.40 25.22 24.96
CA THR A 346 -0.49 26.15 25.64
C THR A 346 -1.00 26.46 27.05
N VAL A 347 -0.09 26.25 28.02
CA VAL A 347 -0.23 26.69 29.39
C VAL A 347 0.43 28.07 29.51
N ASP A 348 -0.33 29.09 29.88
CA ASP A 348 0.04 30.51 29.87
C ASP A 348 -0.25 31.18 31.19
N HIS A 349 -0.20 32.53 31.23
CA HIS A 349 -0.46 33.31 32.45
C HIS A 349 -1.90 33.16 32.95
N ASP A 350 -2.86 33.18 32.03
CA ASP A 350 -4.29 33.07 32.39
C ASP A 350 -4.56 31.69 33.01
N THR A 351 -3.83 30.65 32.59
CA THR A 351 -3.92 29.30 33.18
C THR A 351 -3.69 29.30 34.69
N LEU A 352 -2.80 30.16 35.16
CA LEU A 352 -2.45 30.24 36.60
C LEU A 352 -3.57 30.89 37.41
N GLU A 353 -4.46 31.68 36.77
CA GLU A 353 -5.54 32.42 37.41
C GLU A 353 -6.87 31.69 37.34
N ASP A 354 -7.18 31.12 36.18
CA ASP A 354 -8.54 30.62 35.83
C ASP A 354 -8.61 29.11 35.52
N ASN A 355 -7.48 28.38 35.61
CA ASN A 355 -7.39 26.95 35.33
C ASN A 355 -7.88 26.58 33.91
N THR A 356 -7.66 27.46 32.92
CA THR A 356 -7.94 27.22 31.51
C THR A 356 -6.65 27.18 30.69
N VAL A 357 -6.68 26.57 29.52
CA VAL A 357 -5.56 26.50 28.57
C VAL A 357 -6.00 26.91 27.17
N THR A 358 -5.06 27.32 26.34
CA THR A 358 -5.31 27.55 24.92
C THR A 358 -5.17 26.22 24.16
N LEU A 359 -6.24 25.77 23.50
CA LEU A 359 -6.23 24.66 22.54
C LEU A 359 -6.17 25.23 21.11
N ARG A 360 -5.17 24.84 20.33
CA ARG A 360 -5.02 25.21 18.92
C ARG A 360 -5.21 24.01 18.01
N ASP A 361 -6.01 24.20 16.99
CA ASP A 361 -6.16 23.27 15.87
C ASP A 361 -5.07 23.56 14.81
N ARG A 362 -4.37 22.51 14.35
CA ARG A 362 -3.26 22.60 13.38
C ARG A 362 -3.70 23.16 12.05
N ASP A 363 -4.83 22.65 11.51
CA ASP A 363 -5.25 22.91 10.13
C ASP A 363 -5.85 24.29 9.96
N THR A 364 -6.68 24.69 10.89
CA THR A 364 -7.34 26.01 10.88
C THR A 364 -6.56 27.09 11.59
N MET A 365 -5.56 26.71 12.42
CA MET A 365 -4.82 27.58 13.35
C MET A 365 -5.69 28.30 14.38
N LYS A 366 -6.99 27.98 14.44
CA LYS A 366 -7.90 28.56 15.43
C LYS A 366 -7.50 28.14 16.84
N GLN A 367 -7.64 29.08 17.74
CA GLN A 367 -7.35 28.90 19.16
C GLN A 367 -8.60 29.13 19.98
N GLU A 368 -8.83 28.30 20.98
CA GLU A 368 -9.95 28.40 21.90
C GLU A 368 -9.48 28.22 23.34
N ARG A 369 -10.08 28.92 24.28
CA ARG A 369 -9.84 28.71 25.73
C ARG A 369 -10.74 27.58 26.21
N ILE A 370 -10.13 26.59 26.87
CA ILE A 370 -10.85 25.45 27.45
C ILE A 370 -10.38 25.19 28.87
N SER A 371 -11.27 24.70 29.74
CA SER A 371 -10.91 24.25 31.09
C SER A 371 -10.02 23.02 31.02
N ILE A 372 -8.99 22.96 31.89
CA ILE A 372 -8.10 21.80 32.02
C ILE A 372 -8.90 20.52 32.23
N ASP A 373 -9.93 20.54 33.05
CA ASP A 373 -10.76 19.36 33.37
C ASP A 373 -11.54 18.82 32.17
N LYS A 374 -11.72 19.62 31.10
CA LYS A 374 -12.45 19.24 29.87
C LYS A 374 -11.54 18.78 28.72
N ILE A 375 -10.21 18.85 28.89
CA ILE A 375 -9.26 18.53 27.81
C ILE A 375 -9.53 17.15 27.21
N ILE A 376 -9.62 16.12 28.06
CA ILE A 376 -9.76 14.71 27.62
C ILE A 376 -11.09 14.52 26.87
N ASP A 377 -12.19 15.07 27.38
CA ASP A 377 -13.51 14.97 26.74
C ASP A 377 -13.53 15.67 25.37
N ILE A 378 -12.86 16.82 25.26
CA ILE A 378 -12.77 17.58 24.01
C ILE A 378 -11.90 16.82 22.99
N LEU A 379 -10.74 16.31 23.42
CA LEU A 379 -9.86 15.51 22.55
C LEU A 379 -10.55 14.24 22.04
N ASN A 380 -11.24 13.49 22.90
CA ASN A 380 -11.99 12.28 22.50
C ASN A 380 -13.09 12.55 21.46
N LYS A 381 -13.66 13.74 21.43
CA LYS A 381 -14.65 14.13 20.42
C LYS A 381 -14.02 14.56 19.09
N LYS A 382 -12.77 15.01 19.11
CA LYS A 382 -12.04 15.54 17.95
C LYS A 382 -11.14 14.48 17.28
N LEU A 383 -10.82 13.39 17.97
CA LEU A 383 -10.01 12.24 17.50
C LEU A 383 -10.87 11.13 16.87
#